data_f6b334c3e91c0043d9d1ea9dd0500e84
#
_entry.id   f6b334c3e91c0043d9d1ea9dd0500e84
#
_cell.length_a   1.000
_cell.length_b   1.000
_cell.length_c   1.000
_cell.angle_alpha   90.00
_cell.angle_beta   90.00
_cell.angle_gamma   90.00
#
_symmetry.space_group_name_H-M   'P 1'
#
loop_
_entity.id
_entity.type
_entity.pdbx_description
1 polymer ?
#
loop_
_entity_poly.entity_id
_entity_poly.type
_entity_poly.pdbx_seq_one_letter_code
_entity_poly.pdbx_strand_id
1 'polypeptide(L)'
;MKKQLIRVIYPTDGGRIALRTEENWDANIEARSIGANGGVSEFQVETERPYFYFKPVLLCGSATLWSRGENFLAVATSGAPLEIHPYFREETLCSVCELMPPLASPSGRQHRFRVFLPPGYYENTLKKYPVIYMHDGHNLFFKEEAFVGNTWRTDEVLGMLDKMNAIEEVIVVGIHPNDRMTEYTSPGYEDYGRFIVETLKPLIDTKYRTLAGSSNTAVMGSSLGGVVSFYLGWQWPDVFGKVACLSSTFAYRDNLLERVFAEPKRQLRIYLDSGWPADNYEPTRSMRDRLIWKGYRPGSELFYLAFPEAKHDENAWAVRSPIPFQFLFGKLPAF
;
A
#
# COMPACT_ATOMS: atom_id res chain seq x y z
N MET A 1 -3.40 -29.19 20.90
CA MET A 1 -2.93 -27.78 20.95
C MET A 1 -2.14 -27.45 19.70
N LYS A 2 -2.44 -26.32 19.07
CA LYS A 2 -1.69 -25.75 17.95
C LYS A 2 -0.62 -24.82 18.50
N LYS A 3 0.52 -24.71 17.80
CA LYS A 3 1.62 -23.83 18.19
C LYS A 3 1.76 -22.74 17.14
N GLN A 4 1.64 -21.48 17.54
CA GLN A 4 1.88 -20.33 16.68
C GLN A 4 3.17 -19.65 17.10
N LEU A 5 4.10 -19.52 16.15
CA LEU A 5 5.31 -18.73 16.32
C LEU A 5 5.03 -17.28 15.91
N ILE A 6 5.41 -16.34 16.80
CA ILE A 6 5.27 -14.90 16.55
C ILE A 6 6.63 -14.27 16.71
N ARG A 7 7.04 -13.47 15.73
CA ARG A 7 8.25 -12.64 15.76
C ARG A 7 7.85 -11.18 15.86
N VAL A 8 8.29 -10.53 16.93
CA VAL A 8 8.14 -9.09 17.11
C VAL A 8 9.48 -8.45 16.79
N ILE A 9 9.50 -7.59 15.78
CA ILE A 9 10.69 -6.90 15.30
C ILE A 9 10.60 -5.43 15.70
N TYR A 10 11.45 -5.03 16.68
CA TYR A 10 11.43 -3.69 17.25
C TYR A 10 12.77 -3.36 17.93
N PRO A 11 13.34 -2.15 17.75
CA PRO A 11 14.57 -1.72 18.46
C PRO A 11 14.23 -1.41 19.92
N THR A 12 14.55 -2.31 20.85
CA THR A 12 14.10 -2.23 22.26
C THR A 12 14.82 -1.18 23.12
N ASP A 13 15.98 -0.69 22.69
CA ASP A 13 16.78 0.36 23.36
C ASP A 13 16.93 0.15 24.88
N GLY A 14 17.23 -1.08 25.31
CA GLY A 14 17.37 -1.47 26.71
C GLY A 14 16.09 -1.92 27.42
N GLY A 15 14.93 -1.83 26.75
CA GLY A 15 13.70 -2.48 27.17
C GLY A 15 13.61 -3.94 26.71
N ARG A 16 12.50 -4.58 26.97
CA ARG A 16 12.19 -5.93 26.46
C ARG A 16 10.73 -6.01 25.98
N ILE A 17 10.50 -6.82 24.97
CA ILE A 17 9.14 -7.11 24.49
C ILE A 17 8.57 -8.31 25.24
N ALA A 18 7.31 -8.21 25.64
CA ALA A 18 6.47 -9.35 26.02
C ALA A 18 5.20 -9.35 25.16
N LEU A 19 4.50 -10.48 25.09
CA LEU A 19 3.16 -10.55 24.49
C LEU A 19 2.11 -10.69 25.57
N ARG A 20 0.94 -10.12 25.31
CA ARG A 20 -0.29 -10.41 26.03
C ARG A 20 -1.35 -10.90 25.06
N THR A 21 -2.21 -11.79 25.51
CA THR A 21 -3.25 -12.40 24.67
C THR A 21 -4.64 -12.18 25.27
N GLU A 22 -5.66 -12.43 24.48
CA GLU A 22 -7.07 -12.37 24.94
C GLU A 22 -7.41 -13.35 26.07
N GLU A 23 -6.58 -14.34 26.33
CA GLU A 23 -6.77 -15.25 27.46
C GLU A 23 -6.50 -14.54 28.81
N ASN A 24 -5.49 -13.66 28.85
CA ASN A 24 -5.20 -12.82 30.01
C ASN A 24 -4.36 -11.59 29.59
N TRP A 25 -5.01 -10.44 29.52
CA TRP A 25 -4.35 -9.19 29.17
C TRP A 25 -3.41 -8.62 30.25
N ASP A 26 -3.42 -9.18 31.45
CA ASP A 26 -2.53 -8.77 32.56
C ASP A 26 -1.27 -9.66 32.68
N ALA A 27 -1.26 -10.82 32.04
CA ALA A 27 -0.16 -11.78 32.10
C ALA A 27 0.79 -11.62 30.91
N ASN A 28 2.08 -11.47 31.19
CA ASN A 28 3.10 -11.43 30.17
C ASN A 28 3.50 -12.84 29.71
N ILE A 29 3.55 -13.05 28.41
CA ILE A 29 4.22 -14.18 27.78
C ILE A 29 5.61 -13.68 27.42
N GLU A 30 6.64 -14.33 27.99
CA GLU A 30 8.03 -13.95 27.77
C GLU A 30 8.55 -14.50 26.43
N ALA A 31 9.52 -13.79 25.84
CA ALA A 31 10.16 -14.22 24.62
C ALA A 31 10.92 -15.55 24.86
N ARG A 32 10.73 -16.50 23.97
CA ARG A 32 11.47 -17.76 23.93
C ARG A 32 12.94 -17.56 23.54
N SER A 33 13.18 -16.64 22.62
CA SER A 33 14.51 -16.24 22.16
C SER A 33 14.52 -14.76 21.78
N ILE A 34 15.69 -14.15 21.95
CA ILE A 34 15.94 -12.77 21.55
C ILE A 34 17.14 -12.79 20.61
N GLY A 35 16.98 -12.20 19.42
CA GLY A 35 18.06 -12.09 18.43
C GLY A 35 19.28 -11.37 18.98
N ALA A 36 20.46 -11.65 18.44
CA ALA A 36 21.77 -11.17 18.94
C ALA A 36 21.86 -9.66 19.13
N ASN A 37 21.10 -8.87 18.39
CA ASN A 37 21.06 -7.40 18.47
C ASN A 37 19.84 -6.86 19.26
N GLY A 38 19.10 -7.72 19.98
CA GLY A 38 17.92 -7.31 20.76
C GLY A 38 16.70 -6.89 19.93
N GLY A 39 16.82 -6.81 18.60
CA GLY A 39 15.78 -6.27 17.70
C GLY A 39 14.71 -7.27 17.29
N VAL A 40 14.85 -8.56 17.60
CA VAL A 40 13.88 -9.61 17.28
C VAL A 40 13.55 -10.39 18.53
N SER A 41 12.29 -10.45 18.92
CA SER A 41 11.79 -11.27 20.02
C SER A 41 10.86 -12.34 19.48
N GLU A 42 11.17 -13.62 19.74
CA GLU A 42 10.36 -14.75 19.30
C GLU A 42 9.52 -15.31 20.44
N PHE A 43 8.25 -15.58 20.13
CA PHE A 43 7.27 -16.10 21.07
C PHE A 43 6.62 -17.35 20.48
N GLN A 44 6.35 -18.31 21.34
CA GLN A 44 5.51 -19.48 20.99
C GLN A 44 4.24 -19.42 21.82
N VAL A 45 3.10 -19.26 21.18
CA VAL A 45 1.79 -19.28 21.83
C VAL A 45 1.12 -20.60 21.49
N GLU A 46 0.62 -21.33 22.50
CA GLU A 46 -0.12 -22.56 22.35
C GLU A 46 -1.62 -22.25 22.49
N THR A 47 -2.44 -22.75 21.57
CA THR A 47 -3.88 -22.53 21.56
C THR A 47 -4.62 -23.73 20.98
N GLU A 48 -5.85 -23.96 21.43
CA GLU A 48 -6.78 -24.91 20.82
C GLU A 48 -7.66 -24.27 19.75
N ARG A 49 -7.72 -22.92 19.76
CA ARG A 49 -8.54 -22.12 18.84
C ARG A 49 -7.91 -22.04 17.46
N PRO A 50 -8.70 -21.81 16.40
CA PRO A 50 -8.18 -21.56 15.06
C PRO A 50 -7.45 -20.20 14.94
N TYR A 51 -7.75 -19.24 15.82
CA TYR A 51 -7.14 -17.92 15.90
C TYR A 51 -7.17 -17.40 17.34
N PHE A 52 -6.36 -16.37 17.63
CA PHE A 52 -6.40 -15.62 18.87
C PHE A 52 -5.92 -14.19 18.67
N TYR A 53 -6.37 -13.29 19.53
CA TYR A 53 -5.88 -11.91 19.57
C TYR A 53 -4.73 -11.78 20.56
N PHE A 54 -3.75 -10.95 20.17
CA PHE A 54 -2.59 -10.66 21.01
C PHE A 54 -2.12 -9.22 20.82
N LYS A 55 -1.32 -8.74 21.74
CA LYS A 55 -0.72 -7.40 21.67
C LYS A 55 0.67 -7.40 22.29
N PRO A 56 1.69 -6.87 21.58
CA PRO A 56 3.00 -6.61 22.15
C PRO A 56 2.94 -5.53 23.21
N VAL A 57 3.72 -5.71 24.26
CA VAL A 57 4.03 -4.69 25.28
C VAL A 57 5.53 -4.50 25.36
N LEU A 58 5.96 -3.24 25.45
CA LEU A 58 7.35 -2.87 25.71
C LEU A 58 7.49 -2.57 27.20
N LEU A 59 8.35 -3.31 27.86
CA LEU A 59 8.66 -3.20 29.28
C LEU A 59 9.95 -2.42 29.46
N CYS A 60 9.86 -1.21 30.04
CA CYS A 60 10.99 -0.32 30.29
C CYS A 60 11.03 0.02 31.79
N GLY A 61 11.90 -0.65 32.57
CA GLY A 61 11.91 -0.52 34.03
C GLY A 61 10.55 -0.91 34.63
N SER A 62 9.88 0.04 35.31
CA SER A 62 8.54 -0.15 35.86
C SER A 62 7.41 0.20 34.90
N ALA A 63 7.71 0.77 33.72
CA ALA A 63 6.73 1.17 32.73
C ALA A 63 6.37 0.04 31.81
N THR A 64 5.08 -0.08 31.46
CA THR A 64 4.56 -0.98 30.44
C THR A 64 3.87 -0.15 29.37
N LEU A 65 4.43 -0.16 28.16
CA LEU A 65 3.85 0.52 27.01
C LEU A 65 3.18 -0.50 26.09
N TRP A 66 1.92 -0.28 25.76
CA TRP A 66 1.20 -1.10 24.80
C TRP A 66 1.51 -0.64 23.37
N SER A 67 1.68 -1.60 22.45
CA SER A 67 1.76 -1.25 21.04
C SER A 67 0.52 -0.49 20.57
N ARG A 68 0.68 0.41 19.62
CA ARG A 68 -0.41 1.22 19.08
C ARG A 68 -1.22 0.44 18.04
N GLY A 69 -2.39 0.98 17.68
CA GLY A 69 -3.37 0.33 16.82
C GLY A 69 -4.21 -0.70 17.58
N GLU A 70 -5.04 -1.45 16.84
CA GLU A 70 -5.87 -2.52 17.37
C GLU A 70 -5.05 -3.77 17.76
N ASN A 71 -5.70 -4.75 18.37
CA ASN A 71 -5.06 -6.04 18.66
C ASN A 71 -4.67 -6.76 17.38
N PHE A 72 -3.52 -7.42 17.39
CA PHE A 72 -3.10 -8.28 16.29
C PHE A 72 -3.87 -9.58 16.32
N LEU A 73 -4.16 -10.15 15.14
CA LEU A 73 -4.77 -11.44 14.96
C LEU A 73 -3.71 -12.46 14.52
N ALA A 74 -3.60 -13.56 15.25
CA ALA A 74 -2.83 -14.72 14.83
C ALA A 74 -3.79 -15.84 14.42
N VAL A 75 -3.62 -16.36 13.19
CA VAL A 75 -4.38 -17.52 12.68
C VAL A 75 -3.49 -18.74 12.76
N ALA A 76 -3.82 -19.66 13.65
CA ALA A 76 -2.99 -20.82 13.99
C ALA A 76 -3.11 -21.97 12.93
N THR A 77 -2.83 -21.66 11.66
CA THR A 77 -3.04 -22.63 10.56
C THR A 77 -1.78 -22.96 9.76
N SER A 78 -0.78 -22.12 9.73
CA SER A 78 0.26 -22.19 8.70
C SER A 78 1.62 -22.73 9.13
N GLY A 79 1.88 -22.87 10.42
CA GLY A 79 3.23 -23.23 10.91
C GLY A 79 4.32 -22.20 10.61
N ALA A 80 4.07 -21.23 9.73
CA ALA A 80 4.98 -20.13 9.44
C ALA A 80 4.93 -19.10 10.58
N PRO A 81 6.08 -18.44 10.91
CA PRO A 81 6.10 -17.36 11.88
C PRO A 81 5.25 -16.18 11.40
N LEU A 82 4.44 -15.61 12.29
CA LEU A 82 3.81 -14.31 12.08
C LEU A 82 4.81 -13.23 12.47
N GLU A 83 5.25 -12.42 11.53
CA GLU A 83 6.15 -11.30 11.79
C GLU A 83 5.36 -10.00 11.90
N ILE A 84 5.63 -9.24 12.97
CA ILE A 84 5.01 -7.94 13.21
C ILE A 84 6.06 -6.90 13.61
N HIS A 85 5.80 -5.66 13.24
CA HIS A 85 6.67 -4.52 13.47
C HIS A 85 5.89 -3.41 14.20
N PRO A 86 5.66 -3.53 15.51
CA PRO A 86 4.86 -2.56 16.25
C PRO A 86 5.60 -1.24 16.46
N TYR A 87 4.85 -0.22 16.90
CA TYR A 87 5.33 1.01 17.51
C TYR A 87 4.54 1.30 18.77
N PHE A 88 5.09 2.07 19.71
CA PHE A 88 4.56 2.20 21.09
C PHE A 88 4.35 3.64 21.53
N ARG A 89 5.15 4.60 21.04
CA ARG A 89 5.19 5.96 21.55
C ARG A 89 4.08 6.82 20.95
N GLU A 90 3.58 7.77 21.75
CA GLU A 90 2.48 8.64 21.30
C GLU A 90 2.91 9.66 20.25
N GLU A 91 4.12 10.19 20.36
CA GLU A 91 4.69 11.12 19.40
C GLU A 91 4.81 10.56 17.98
N THR A 92 4.74 9.24 17.84
CA THR A 92 4.85 8.57 16.53
C THR A 92 3.50 8.19 15.92
N LEU A 93 2.38 8.59 16.54
CA LEU A 93 1.03 8.33 16.02
C LEU A 93 0.70 9.10 14.72
N CYS A 94 1.43 10.17 14.46
CA CYS A 94 1.19 11.00 13.29
C CYS A 94 2.00 10.50 12.08
N SER A 95 1.35 10.45 10.94
CA SER A 95 2.02 10.33 9.65
C SER A 95 2.73 11.65 9.29
N VAL A 96 3.76 11.55 8.46
CA VAL A 96 4.50 12.70 7.95
C VAL A 96 4.35 12.76 6.45
N CYS A 97 4.00 13.93 5.91
CA CYS A 97 3.89 14.16 4.47
C CYS A 97 4.87 15.28 4.05
N GLU A 98 5.98 14.87 3.44
CA GLU A 98 7.06 15.77 3.03
C GLU A 98 6.88 16.20 1.57
N LEU A 99 6.99 17.52 1.29
CA LEU A 99 7.15 18.01 -0.07
C LEU A 99 8.63 17.94 -0.44
N MET A 100 8.92 17.17 -1.48
CA MET A 100 10.29 16.96 -1.94
C MET A 100 10.71 18.04 -2.93
N PRO A 101 12.02 18.39 -2.99
CA PRO A 101 12.55 19.20 -4.06
C PRO A 101 12.20 18.63 -5.43
N PRO A 102 11.93 19.48 -6.44
CA PRO A 102 11.66 19.01 -7.79
C PRO A 102 12.79 18.12 -8.32
N LEU A 103 12.40 17.04 -8.99
CA LEU A 103 13.32 16.07 -9.59
C LEU A 103 13.23 16.14 -11.11
N ALA A 104 14.38 16.30 -11.75
CA ALA A 104 14.44 16.35 -13.21
C ALA A 104 14.27 14.96 -13.82
N SER A 105 13.39 14.85 -14.82
CA SER A 105 13.33 13.67 -15.69
C SER A 105 14.48 13.66 -16.70
N PRO A 106 14.77 12.52 -17.36
CA PRO A 106 15.74 12.48 -18.46
C PRO A 106 15.44 13.44 -19.60
N SER A 107 14.17 13.80 -19.81
CA SER A 107 13.74 14.81 -20.79
C SER A 107 13.86 16.26 -20.30
N GLY A 108 14.39 16.50 -19.08
CA GLY A 108 14.59 17.83 -18.48
C GLY A 108 13.36 18.42 -17.81
N ARG A 109 12.22 17.73 -17.77
CA ARG A 109 11.02 18.20 -17.06
C ARG A 109 11.21 18.04 -15.55
N GLN A 110 10.75 19.04 -14.78
CA GLN A 110 10.86 19.03 -13.31
C GLN A 110 9.57 18.49 -12.70
N HIS A 111 9.64 17.37 -12.01
CA HIS A 111 8.49 16.78 -11.31
C HIS A 111 8.53 17.10 -9.83
N ARG A 112 7.43 17.61 -9.30
CA ARG A 112 7.20 17.71 -7.86
C ARG A 112 6.58 16.41 -7.37
N PHE A 113 6.86 16.05 -6.13
CA PHE A 113 6.24 14.91 -5.49
C PHE A 113 6.24 15.06 -3.96
N ARG A 114 5.30 14.40 -3.33
CA ARG A 114 5.22 14.27 -1.87
C ARG A 114 5.50 12.84 -1.46
N VAL A 115 6.13 12.68 -0.30
CA VAL A 115 6.34 11.38 0.31
C VAL A 115 5.60 11.35 1.64
N PHE A 116 4.61 10.49 1.73
CA PHE A 116 3.88 10.19 2.96
C PHE A 116 4.57 9.02 3.66
N LEU A 117 4.91 9.21 4.93
CA LEU A 117 5.47 8.20 5.81
C LEU A 117 4.43 7.82 6.86
N PRO A 118 4.13 6.52 7.06
CA PRO A 118 3.11 6.09 8.00
C PRO A 118 3.52 6.33 9.45
N PRO A 119 2.57 6.32 10.40
CA PRO A 119 2.85 6.33 11.83
C PRO A 119 3.89 5.28 12.22
N GLY A 120 4.74 5.59 13.20
CA GLY A 120 5.79 4.68 13.66
C GLY A 120 7.03 4.61 12.77
N TYR A 121 7.05 5.26 11.58
CA TYR A 121 8.19 5.22 10.67
C TYR A 121 9.51 5.59 11.34
N TYR A 122 9.56 6.67 12.10
CA TYR A 122 10.79 7.12 12.78
C TYR A 122 11.09 6.36 14.08
N GLU A 123 10.13 5.65 14.64
CA GLU A 123 10.33 4.87 15.87
C GLU A 123 10.87 3.47 15.57
N ASN A 124 10.15 2.68 14.76
CA ASN A 124 10.60 1.34 14.42
C ASN A 124 11.54 1.36 13.20
N THR A 125 12.82 1.60 13.45
CA THR A 125 13.85 1.71 12.40
C THR A 125 14.19 0.39 11.72
N LEU A 126 13.73 -0.74 12.25
CA LEU A 126 13.93 -2.07 11.66
C LEU A 126 12.87 -2.43 10.62
N LYS A 127 11.74 -1.71 10.61
CA LYS A 127 10.67 -1.94 9.63
C LYS A 127 11.04 -1.39 8.27
N LYS A 128 10.76 -2.20 7.23
CA LYS A 128 10.73 -1.79 5.83
C LYS A 128 9.30 -1.80 5.33
N TYR A 129 9.00 -0.96 4.36
CA TYR A 129 7.64 -0.67 3.93
C TYR A 129 7.43 -0.95 2.45
N PRO A 130 6.29 -1.52 2.04
CA PRO A 130 5.86 -1.46 0.65
C PRO A 130 5.68 -0.01 0.21
N VAL A 131 5.72 0.25 -1.09
CA VAL A 131 5.59 1.60 -1.66
C VAL A 131 4.47 1.63 -2.68
N ILE A 132 3.65 2.67 -2.64
CA ILE A 132 2.69 2.96 -3.70
C ILE A 132 3.00 4.33 -4.33
N TYR A 133 3.13 4.35 -5.65
CA TYR A 133 3.26 5.56 -6.47
C TYR A 133 1.87 5.96 -6.93
N MET A 134 1.41 7.13 -6.50
CA MET A 134 0.08 7.64 -6.83
C MET A 134 0.17 8.85 -7.74
N HIS A 135 -0.58 8.81 -8.83
CA HIS A 135 -0.65 9.90 -9.79
C HIS A 135 -1.58 11.01 -9.31
N ASP A 136 -1.47 12.19 -9.92
CA ASP A 136 -2.19 13.40 -9.50
C ASP A 136 -1.92 13.75 -8.02
N GLY A 137 -0.62 13.70 -7.62
CA GLY A 137 -0.16 13.82 -6.25
C GLY A 137 -0.65 15.06 -5.49
N HIS A 138 -0.97 16.14 -6.20
CA HIS A 138 -1.56 17.36 -5.65
C HIS A 138 -2.98 17.16 -5.10
N ASN A 139 -3.70 16.12 -5.53
CA ASN A 139 -5.06 15.82 -5.07
C ASN A 139 -5.11 14.86 -3.86
N LEU A 140 -3.97 14.38 -3.36
CA LEU A 140 -3.97 13.27 -2.40
C LEU A 140 -4.19 13.70 -0.94
N PHE A 141 -3.60 14.83 -0.52
CA PHE A 141 -3.46 15.17 0.90
C PHE A 141 -4.05 16.54 1.29
N PHE A 142 -3.70 17.61 0.60
CA PHE A 142 -3.98 18.99 1.03
C PHE A 142 -4.98 19.69 0.11
N LYS A 143 -6.03 20.25 0.68
CA LYS A 143 -7.08 20.97 -0.07
C LYS A 143 -6.54 22.17 -0.85
N GLU A 144 -5.52 22.82 -0.30
CA GLU A 144 -4.89 23.99 -0.88
C GLU A 144 -4.10 23.66 -2.16
N GLU A 145 -3.69 22.41 -2.34
CA GLU A 145 -2.99 21.93 -3.53
C GLU A 145 -3.93 21.26 -4.54
N ALA A 146 -5.08 20.79 -4.04
CA ALA A 146 -5.99 19.96 -4.81
C ALA A 146 -6.75 20.76 -5.88
N PHE A 147 -6.99 20.09 -7.02
CA PHE A 147 -7.88 20.61 -8.03
C PHE A 147 -9.28 20.79 -7.43
N VAL A 148 -9.85 21.99 -7.59
CA VAL A 148 -11.15 22.42 -7.02
C VAL A 148 -11.29 22.19 -5.51
N GLY A 149 -10.19 22.08 -4.77
CA GLY A 149 -10.20 21.95 -3.30
C GLY A 149 -10.69 20.60 -2.75
N ASN A 150 -10.81 19.57 -3.59
CA ASN A 150 -11.20 18.23 -3.17
C ASN A 150 -10.00 17.27 -3.17
N THR A 151 -9.82 16.53 -2.08
CA THR A 151 -8.71 15.57 -1.94
C THR A 151 -9.19 14.14 -1.82
N TRP A 152 -8.28 13.20 -2.10
CA TRP A 152 -8.51 11.79 -1.83
C TRP A 152 -8.45 11.43 -0.34
N ARG A 153 -8.00 12.35 0.51
CA ARG A 153 -7.83 12.13 1.96
C ARG A 153 -7.00 10.87 2.23
N THR A 154 -5.93 10.70 1.47
CA THR A 154 -5.13 9.46 1.46
C THR A 154 -4.51 9.18 2.84
N ASP A 155 -4.06 10.22 3.54
CA ASP A 155 -3.54 10.15 4.91
C ASP A 155 -4.59 9.69 5.93
N GLU A 156 -5.81 10.23 5.84
CA GLU A 156 -6.93 9.83 6.71
C GLU A 156 -7.33 8.37 6.47
N VAL A 157 -7.43 7.96 5.20
CA VAL A 157 -7.79 6.59 4.81
C VAL A 157 -6.73 5.60 5.27
N LEU A 158 -5.46 5.88 5.02
CA LEU A 158 -4.37 5.00 5.45
C LEU A 158 -4.26 4.95 6.99
N GLY A 159 -4.42 6.08 7.67
CA GLY A 159 -4.44 6.13 9.13
C GLY A 159 -5.59 5.33 9.75
N MET A 160 -6.77 5.32 9.11
CA MET A 160 -7.89 4.48 9.52
C MET A 160 -7.58 3.00 9.33
N LEU A 161 -7.07 2.60 8.16
CA LEU A 161 -6.74 1.21 7.87
C LEU A 161 -5.59 0.68 8.73
N ASP A 162 -4.61 1.52 9.07
CA ASP A 162 -3.53 1.20 10.01
C ASP A 162 -4.07 0.96 11.42
N LYS A 163 -4.90 1.86 11.95
CA LYS A 163 -5.54 1.68 13.27
C LYS A 163 -6.33 0.39 13.37
N MET A 164 -6.97 -0.04 12.28
CA MET A 164 -7.71 -1.31 12.20
C MET A 164 -6.80 -2.53 12.04
N ASN A 165 -5.50 -2.38 11.92
CA ASN A 165 -4.55 -3.43 11.50
C ASN A 165 -4.96 -4.14 10.19
N ALA A 166 -5.68 -3.44 9.31
CA ALA A 166 -6.26 -4.01 8.10
C ALA A 166 -5.24 -4.18 6.95
N ILE A 167 -4.21 -3.32 6.92
CA ILE A 167 -3.18 -3.30 5.86
C ILE A 167 -1.77 -3.31 6.44
N GLU A 168 -0.79 -3.72 5.62
CA GLU A 168 0.60 -3.35 5.86
C GLU A 168 0.74 -1.85 5.64
N GLU A 169 1.39 -1.16 6.59
CA GLU A 169 1.63 0.27 6.46
C GLU A 169 2.51 0.55 5.24
N VAL A 170 2.13 1.52 4.44
CA VAL A 170 2.70 1.79 3.12
C VAL A 170 3.27 3.20 3.04
N ILE A 171 4.42 3.36 2.37
CA ILE A 171 4.93 4.67 1.94
C ILE A 171 4.18 5.07 0.67
N VAL A 172 3.65 6.31 0.64
CA VAL A 172 3.01 6.85 -0.57
C VAL A 172 3.91 7.88 -1.21
N VAL A 173 4.12 7.74 -2.51
CA VAL A 173 4.82 8.74 -3.34
C VAL A 173 3.79 9.38 -4.27
N GLY A 174 3.29 10.55 -3.90
CA GLY A 174 2.31 11.30 -4.68
C GLY A 174 3.00 12.17 -5.74
N ILE A 175 2.89 11.81 -7.01
CA ILE A 175 3.59 12.44 -8.13
C ILE A 175 2.68 13.49 -8.76
N HIS A 176 3.15 14.74 -8.82
CA HIS A 176 2.44 15.82 -9.50
C HIS A 176 2.81 15.79 -11.00
N PRO A 177 1.83 15.71 -11.92
CA PRO A 177 2.14 15.80 -13.34
C PRO A 177 2.56 17.22 -13.73
N ASN A 178 3.39 17.33 -14.76
CA ASN A 178 3.65 18.62 -15.41
C ASN A 178 2.61 18.92 -16.49
N ASP A 179 2.54 18.01 -17.46
CA ASP A 179 1.53 18.02 -18.52
C ASP A 179 0.79 16.69 -18.48
N ARG A 180 -0.28 16.68 -17.69
CA ARG A 180 -1.09 15.50 -17.44
C ARG A 180 -1.59 14.83 -18.73
N MET A 181 -1.99 15.63 -19.71
CA MET A 181 -2.51 15.10 -20.95
C MET A 181 -1.44 14.38 -21.79
N THR A 182 -0.23 14.89 -21.80
CA THR A 182 0.90 14.25 -22.48
C THR A 182 1.43 13.07 -21.66
N GLU A 183 1.69 13.27 -20.36
CA GLU A 183 2.38 12.29 -19.52
C GLU A 183 1.54 11.04 -19.21
N TYR A 184 0.20 11.15 -19.25
CA TYR A 184 -0.68 10.04 -18.92
C TYR A 184 -1.32 9.36 -20.15
N THR A 185 -0.96 9.78 -21.35
CA THR A 185 -1.44 9.19 -22.61
C THR A 185 -0.29 8.78 -23.53
N SER A 186 -0.58 7.95 -24.53
CA SER A 186 0.38 7.55 -25.55
C SER A 186 0.77 8.72 -26.46
N PRO A 187 2.04 8.88 -26.85
CA PRO A 187 3.22 8.09 -26.41
C PRO A 187 3.90 8.63 -25.14
N GLY A 188 3.44 9.74 -24.58
CA GLY A 188 4.13 10.48 -23.53
C GLY A 188 4.27 9.69 -22.21
N TYR A 189 3.39 8.73 -21.94
CA TYR A 189 3.52 7.86 -20.76
C TYR A 189 4.79 6.99 -20.80
N GLU A 190 5.41 6.81 -21.95
CA GLU A 190 6.68 6.09 -22.08
C GLU A 190 7.84 6.82 -21.41
N ASP A 191 7.98 8.12 -21.69
CA ASP A 191 9.02 8.97 -21.08
C ASP A 191 8.74 9.21 -19.59
N TYR A 192 7.47 9.43 -19.26
CA TYR A 192 7.04 9.56 -17.86
C TYR A 192 7.29 8.28 -17.07
N GLY A 193 7.02 7.13 -17.64
CA GLY A 193 7.28 5.85 -17.03
C GLY A 193 8.78 5.59 -16.81
N ARG A 194 9.61 5.89 -17.79
CA ARG A 194 11.09 5.83 -17.63
C ARG A 194 11.57 6.74 -16.50
N PHE A 195 11.06 7.96 -16.40
CA PHE A 195 11.36 8.83 -15.26
C PHE A 195 11.06 8.17 -13.92
N ILE A 196 9.89 7.55 -13.76
CA ILE A 196 9.53 6.89 -12.50
C ILE A 196 10.45 5.70 -12.23
N VAL A 197 10.69 4.86 -13.21
CA VAL A 197 11.46 3.61 -13.05
C VAL A 197 12.95 3.86 -12.87
N GLU A 198 13.52 4.78 -13.65
CA GLU A 198 14.97 4.96 -13.74
C GLU A 198 15.50 6.08 -12.83
N THR A 199 14.62 7.00 -12.39
CA THR A 199 15.04 8.16 -11.60
C THR A 199 14.34 8.23 -10.25
N LEU A 200 13.01 8.28 -10.23
CA LEU A 200 12.25 8.51 -8.99
C LEU A 200 12.31 7.30 -8.06
N LYS A 201 12.01 6.10 -8.56
CA LYS A 201 12.01 4.89 -7.72
C LYS A 201 13.38 4.58 -7.08
N PRO A 202 14.50 4.62 -7.81
CA PRO A 202 15.82 4.46 -7.19
C PRO A 202 16.13 5.49 -6.10
N LEU A 203 15.70 6.74 -6.28
CA LEU A 203 15.83 7.78 -5.25
C LEU A 203 15.04 7.42 -3.99
N ILE A 204 13.78 6.99 -4.15
CA ILE A 204 12.91 6.60 -3.03
C ILE A 204 13.50 5.39 -2.29
N ASP A 205 13.93 4.36 -3.01
CA ASP A 205 14.50 3.16 -2.42
C ASP A 205 15.84 3.42 -1.68
N THR A 206 16.58 4.42 -2.11
CA THR A 206 17.83 4.83 -1.45
C THR A 206 17.57 5.69 -0.21
N LYS A 207 16.56 6.57 -0.28
CA LYS A 207 16.29 7.54 0.79
C LYS A 207 15.44 6.96 1.92
N TYR A 208 14.55 6.02 1.62
CA TYR A 208 13.58 5.49 2.58
C TYR A 208 13.73 3.97 2.75
N ARG A 209 13.24 3.47 3.88
CA ARG A 209 13.26 2.03 4.21
C ARG A 209 12.17 1.29 3.44
N THR A 210 12.40 1.01 2.18
CA THR A 210 11.47 0.36 1.27
C THR A 210 11.70 -1.14 1.15
N LEU A 211 10.64 -1.87 0.81
CA LEU A 211 10.67 -3.20 0.25
C LEU A 211 10.66 -3.05 -1.28
N ALA A 212 11.85 -2.97 -1.90
CA ALA A 212 12.03 -2.51 -3.28
C ALA A 212 11.52 -3.47 -4.37
N GLY A 213 11.18 -4.73 -4.03
CA GLY A 213 10.72 -5.73 -4.99
C GLY A 213 9.33 -5.45 -5.55
N SER A 214 9.04 -5.94 -6.76
CA SER A 214 7.77 -5.69 -7.46
C SER A 214 6.54 -6.12 -6.66
N SER A 215 6.61 -7.22 -5.91
CA SER A 215 5.52 -7.68 -5.04
C SER A 215 5.13 -6.67 -3.94
N ASN A 216 6.00 -5.71 -3.64
CA ASN A 216 5.82 -4.66 -2.64
C ASN A 216 5.72 -3.26 -3.23
N THR A 217 5.73 -3.15 -4.57
CA THR A 217 5.66 -1.88 -5.28
C THR A 217 4.35 -1.79 -6.06
N ALA A 218 3.58 -0.75 -5.80
CA ALA A 218 2.30 -0.50 -6.45
C ALA A 218 2.27 0.84 -7.19
N VAL A 219 1.39 0.92 -8.18
CA VAL A 219 0.99 2.18 -8.84
C VAL A 219 -0.52 2.34 -8.75
N MET A 220 -1.00 3.57 -8.58
CA MET A 220 -2.42 3.87 -8.45
C MET A 220 -2.77 5.24 -9.03
N GLY A 221 -3.94 5.33 -9.64
CA GLY A 221 -4.50 6.60 -10.08
C GLY A 221 -5.92 6.47 -10.59
N SER A 222 -6.52 7.61 -10.90
CA SER A 222 -7.87 7.70 -11.45
C SER A 222 -7.90 8.31 -12.85
N SER A 223 -8.93 8.01 -13.61
CA SER A 223 -9.11 8.58 -14.95
C SER A 223 -7.89 8.29 -15.85
N LEU A 224 -7.25 9.31 -16.40
CA LEU A 224 -5.94 9.17 -17.10
C LEU A 224 -4.83 8.66 -16.17
N GLY A 225 -4.86 9.03 -14.87
CA GLY A 225 -3.93 8.48 -13.88
C GLY A 225 -4.07 6.96 -13.72
N GLY A 226 -5.27 6.42 -13.89
CA GLY A 226 -5.48 4.98 -13.94
C GLY A 226 -4.95 4.32 -15.23
N VAL A 227 -5.04 5.03 -16.37
CA VAL A 227 -4.45 4.57 -17.64
C VAL A 227 -2.94 4.44 -17.52
N VAL A 228 -2.25 5.48 -17.04
CA VAL A 228 -0.79 5.43 -16.87
C VAL A 228 -0.38 4.44 -15.76
N SER A 229 -1.17 4.27 -14.71
CA SER A 229 -0.92 3.22 -13.70
C SER A 229 -0.95 1.83 -14.33
N PHE A 230 -1.95 1.55 -15.16
CA PHE A 230 -2.04 0.28 -15.87
C PHE A 230 -0.84 0.09 -16.83
N TYR A 231 -0.50 1.14 -17.59
CA TYR A 231 0.64 1.12 -18.49
C TYR A 231 1.93 0.76 -17.75
N LEU A 232 2.20 1.40 -16.61
CA LEU A 232 3.41 1.16 -15.79
C LEU A 232 3.51 -0.29 -15.34
N GLY A 233 2.44 -0.86 -14.78
CA GLY A 233 2.43 -2.27 -14.38
C GLY A 233 2.56 -3.22 -15.55
N TRP A 234 1.90 -2.93 -16.67
CA TRP A 234 1.96 -3.77 -17.87
C TRP A 234 3.32 -3.75 -18.55
N GLN A 235 3.97 -2.57 -18.59
CA GLN A 235 5.27 -2.36 -19.23
C GLN A 235 6.44 -2.83 -18.36
N TRP A 236 6.37 -2.60 -17.04
CA TRP A 236 7.43 -2.95 -16.10
C TRP A 236 6.90 -3.83 -14.93
N PRO A 237 6.43 -5.05 -15.20
CA PRO A 237 5.89 -5.95 -14.17
C PRO A 237 6.94 -6.39 -13.13
N ASP A 238 8.22 -6.35 -13.51
CA ASP A 238 9.34 -6.65 -12.61
C ASP A 238 9.64 -5.49 -11.63
N VAL A 239 9.04 -4.31 -11.88
CA VAL A 239 9.13 -3.13 -11.02
C VAL A 239 7.83 -2.93 -10.23
N PHE A 240 6.68 -3.02 -10.90
CA PHE A 240 5.35 -2.80 -10.34
C PHE A 240 4.54 -4.09 -10.43
N GLY A 241 4.44 -4.82 -9.33
CA GLY A 241 3.63 -6.05 -9.27
C GLY A 241 2.17 -5.81 -8.90
N LYS A 242 1.80 -4.57 -8.54
CA LYS A 242 0.47 -4.19 -8.06
C LYS A 242 -0.02 -2.93 -8.75
N VAL A 243 -1.27 -2.94 -9.21
CA VAL A 243 -1.86 -1.85 -9.99
C VAL A 243 -3.28 -1.57 -9.50
N ALA A 244 -3.62 -0.30 -9.29
CA ALA A 244 -5.00 0.12 -9.02
C ALA A 244 -5.42 1.23 -9.98
N CYS A 245 -6.53 1.01 -10.66
CA CYS A 245 -7.07 1.87 -11.71
C CYS A 245 -8.52 2.22 -11.37
N LEU A 246 -8.77 3.46 -10.97
CA LEU A 246 -10.09 3.96 -10.60
C LEU A 246 -10.67 4.78 -11.74
N SER A 247 -11.89 4.45 -12.17
CA SER A 247 -12.60 5.19 -13.22
C SER A 247 -11.74 5.50 -14.46
N SER A 248 -10.94 4.53 -14.91
CA SER A 248 -9.93 4.77 -15.93
C SER A 248 -10.50 4.97 -17.32
N THR A 249 -9.95 5.93 -18.06
CA THR A 249 -10.34 6.30 -19.43
C THR A 249 -9.66 5.41 -20.48
N PHE A 250 -9.67 4.09 -20.28
CA PHE A 250 -9.09 3.15 -21.26
C PHE A 250 -9.65 3.37 -22.66
N ALA A 251 -8.81 3.19 -23.67
CA ALA A 251 -9.06 3.50 -25.09
C ALA A 251 -9.09 4.99 -25.44
N TYR A 252 -8.77 5.88 -24.48
CA TYR A 252 -8.58 7.28 -24.78
C TYR A 252 -7.09 7.60 -24.94
N ARG A 253 -6.62 7.73 -26.19
CA ARG A 253 -5.22 7.98 -26.53
C ARG A 253 -4.25 6.98 -25.90
N ASP A 254 -4.64 5.72 -25.85
CA ASP A 254 -3.82 4.58 -25.46
C ASP A 254 -4.18 3.36 -26.32
N ASN A 255 -3.36 2.31 -26.22
CA ASN A 255 -3.56 1.04 -26.91
C ASN A 255 -3.53 -0.16 -25.94
N LEU A 256 -3.88 0.09 -24.68
CA LEU A 256 -3.71 -0.91 -23.62
C LEU A 256 -4.68 -2.09 -23.75
N LEU A 257 -5.88 -1.85 -24.25
CA LEU A 257 -6.84 -2.92 -24.53
C LEU A 257 -6.31 -3.89 -25.59
N GLU A 258 -5.68 -3.37 -26.66
CA GLU A 258 -5.05 -4.15 -27.72
C GLU A 258 -3.82 -4.88 -27.21
N ARG A 259 -3.00 -4.21 -26.40
CA ARG A 259 -1.79 -4.81 -25.78
C ARG A 259 -2.14 -5.96 -24.85
N VAL A 260 -3.16 -5.81 -24.01
CA VAL A 260 -3.64 -6.92 -23.14
C VAL A 260 -4.09 -8.10 -23.98
N PHE A 261 -4.75 -7.87 -25.12
CA PHE A 261 -5.15 -8.95 -26.02
C PHE A 261 -3.94 -9.63 -26.66
N ALA A 262 -2.99 -8.88 -27.22
CA ALA A 262 -1.91 -9.38 -28.06
C ALA A 262 -0.70 -9.91 -27.26
N GLU A 263 -0.36 -9.28 -26.14
CA GLU A 263 0.84 -9.59 -25.38
C GLU A 263 0.63 -10.71 -24.35
N PRO A 264 1.69 -11.38 -23.87
CA PRO A 264 1.61 -12.38 -22.80
C PRO A 264 1.04 -11.80 -21.49
N LYS A 265 0.39 -12.66 -20.69
CA LYS A 265 -0.05 -12.32 -19.33
C LYS A 265 1.16 -11.86 -18.50
N ARG A 266 0.97 -10.78 -17.73
CA ARG A 266 1.96 -10.28 -16.76
C ARG A 266 1.65 -10.81 -15.36
N GLN A 267 2.67 -10.89 -14.52
CA GLN A 267 2.52 -11.25 -13.10
C GLN A 267 2.10 -10.00 -12.31
N LEU A 268 0.81 -9.70 -12.32
CA LEU A 268 0.24 -8.50 -11.70
C LEU A 268 -0.93 -8.84 -10.80
N ARG A 269 -1.08 -8.06 -9.74
CA ARG A 269 -2.29 -7.96 -8.94
C ARG A 269 -2.99 -6.66 -9.29
N ILE A 270 -4.18 -6.73 -9.88
CA ILE A 270 -4.85 -5.60 -10.53
C ILE A 270 -6.18 -5.31 -9.85
N TYR A 271 -6.38 -4.08 -9.41
CA TYR A 271 -7.66 -3.55 -9.00
C TYR A 271 -8.21 -2.61 -10.08
N LEU A 272 -9.48 -2.80 -10.43
CA LEU A 272 -10.22 -1.92 -11.34
C LEU A 272 -11.53 -1.51 -10.69
N ASP A 273 -11.91 -0.25 -10.81
CA ASP A 273 -13.27 0.18 -10.50
C ASP A 273 -13.78 1.30 -11.42
N SER A 274 -15.07 1.52 -11.35
CA SER A 274 -15.75 2.66 -11.99
C SER A 274 -17.05 2.97 -11.26
N GLY A 275 -17.65 4.12 -11.53
CA GLY A 275 -19.08 4.31 -11.28
C GLY A 275 -19.93 3.57 -12.33
N TRP A 276 -21.23 3.50 -12.10
CA TRP A 276 -22.23 2.93 -13.02
C TRP A 276 -23.50 3.78 -12.97
N PRO A 277 -24.15 4.05 -14.10
CA PRO A 277 -23.86 3.67 -15.50
C PRO A 277 -22.82 4.57 -16.20
N ALA A 278 -22.46 5.69 -15.59
CA ALA A 278 -21.47 6.64 -16.10
C ALA A 278 -20.06 6.35 -15.55
N ASP A 279 -19.18 7.36 -15.50
CA ASP A 279 -17.88 7.31 -14.86
C ASP A 279 -16.94 6.23 -15.43
N ASN A 280 -16.79 6.20 -16.76
CA ASN A 280 -15.90 5.25 -17.46
C ASN A 280 -16.23 3.75 -17.22
N TYR A 281 -17.50 3.45 -16.97
CA TYR A 281 -17.96 2.07 -16.77
C TYR A 281 -17.59 1.14 -17.92
N GLU A 282 -17.96 1.50 -19.16
CA GLU A 282 -17.74 0.63 -20.32
C GLU A 282 -16.27 0.38 -20.65
N PRO A 283 -15.36 1.38 -20.67
CA PRO A 283 -13.94 1.11 -20.89
C PRO A 283 -13.32 0.28 -19.76
N THR A 284 -13.71 0.50 -18.50
CA THR A 284 -13.22 -0.27 -17.37
C THR A 284 -13.72 -1.72 -17.41
N ARG A 285 -14.99 -1.93 -17.74
CA ARG A 285 -15.59 -3.26 -17.96
C ARG A 285 -14.87 -4.00 -19.10
N SER A 286 -14.61 -3.32 -20.20
CA SER A 286 -13.89 -3.90 -21.35
C SER A 286 -12.48 -4.37 -20.95
N MET A 287 -11.76 -3.59 -20.14
CA MET A 287 -10.46 -3.99 -19.61
C MET A 287 -10.58 -5.21 -18.69
N ARG A 288 -11.54 -5.22 -17.76
CA ARG A 288 -11.82 -6.39 -16.91
C ARG A 288 -12.04 -7.65 -17.73
N ASP A 289 -12.90 -7.59 -18.75
CA ASP A 289 -13.26 -8.75 -19.56
C ASP A 289 -12.05 -9.30 -20.34
N ARG A 290 -11.19 -8.42 -20.85
CA ARG A 290 -9.94 -8.81 -21.51
C ARG A 290 -8.93 -9.46 -20.53
N LEU A 291 -8.83 -8.94 -19.31
CA LEU A 291 -7.97 -9.52 -18.27
C LEU A 291 -8.46 -10.90 -17.85
N ILE A 292 -9.78 -11.09 -17.68
CA ILE A 292 -10.37 -12.42 -17.41
C ILE A 292 -10.07 -13.38 -18.57
N TRP A 293 -10.28 -12.93 -19.81
CA TRP A 293 -9.94 -13.73 -21.01
C TRP A 293 -8.44 -14.08 -21.05
N LYS A 294 -7.57 -13.15 -20.64
CA LYS A 294 -6.10 -13.38 -20.52
C LYS A 294 -5.74 -14.36 -19.40
N GLY A 295 -6.68 -14.80 -18.57
CA GLY A 295 -6.49 -15.77 -17.49
C GLY A 295 -6.14 -15.17 -16.13
N TYR A 296 -6.44 -13.88 -15.88
CA TYR A 296 -6.38 -13.33 -14.52
C TYR A 296 -7.54 -13.87 -13.69
N ARG A 297 -7.23 -14.37 -12.49
CA ARG A 297 -8.21 -14.96 -11.59
C ARG A 297 -8.92 -13.89 -10.76
N PRO A 298 -10.27 -13.76 -10.88
CA PRO A 298 -11.05 -12.87 -10.04
C PRO A 298 -10.86 -13.17 -8.55
N GLY A 299 -10.86 -12.13 -7.73
CA GLY A 299 -10.71 -12.19 -6.29
C GLY A 299 -9.24 -12.30 -5.80
N SER A 300 -8.33 -12.84 -6.59
CA SER A 300 -6.92 -13.00 -6.19
C SER A 300 -5.95 -12.15 -7.02
N GLU A 301 -5.99 -12.27 -8.34
CA GLU A 301 -5.13 -11.50 -9.25
C GLU A 301 -5.83 -10.26 -9.80
N LEU A 302 -7.15 -10.31 -9.95
CA LEU A 302 -7.99 -9.24 -10.47
C LEU A 302 -9.17 -8.99 -9.52
N PHE A 303 -9.35 -7.76 -9.07
CA PHE A 303 -10.53 -7.33 -8.34
C PHE A 303 -11.22 -6.20 -9.10
N TYR A 304 -12.53 -6.32 -9.31
CA TYR A 304 -13.32 -5.36 -10.07
C TYR A 304 -14.60 -5.01 -9.34
N LEU A 305 -14.91 -3.72 -9.25
CA LEU A 305 -16.15 -3.20 -8.69
C LEU A 305 -16.76 -2.14 -9.60
N ALA A 306 -18.08 -2.10 -9.63
CA ALA A 306 -18.85 -0.99 -10.20
C ALA A 306 -19.74 -0.38 -9.12
N PHE A 307 -19.60 0.91 -8.89
CA PHE A 307 -20.32 1.62 -7.82
C PHE A 307 -21.52 2.36 -8.39
N PRO A 308 -22.77 2.00 -7.97
CA PRO A 308 -23.96 2.69 -8.45
C PRO A 308 -23.90 4.20 -8.23
N GLU A 309 -24.13 4.97 -9.27
CA GLU A 309 -24.23 6.44 -9.28
C GLU A 309 -22.97 7.19 -8.77
N ALA A 310 -21.84 6.50 -8.58
CA ALA A 310 -20.61 7.17 -8.21
C ALA A 310 -20.11 8.10 -9.32
N LYS A 311 -19.63 9.27 -8.92
CA LYS A 311 -19.19 10.34 -9.82
C LYS A 311 -17.72 10.23 -10.18
N HIS A 312 -17.35 10.93 -11.25
CA HIS A 312 -15.96 11.06 -11.71
C HIS A 312 -15.28 12.24 -11.01
N ASP A 313 -15.04 12.12 -9.70
CA ASP A 313 -14.42 13.16 -8.89
C ASP A 313 -13.63 12.60 -7.70
N GLU A 314 -12.79 13.46 -7.10
CA GLU A 314 -11.90 13.14 -5.99
C GLU A 314 -12.65 12.64 -4.75
N ASN A 315 -13.84 13.17 -4.46
CA ASN A 315 -14.62 12.72 -3.30
C ASN A 315 -15.12 11.29 -3.48
N ALA A 316 -15.58 10.94 -4.68
CA ALA A 316 -16.00 9.58 -5.01
C ALA A 316 -14.82 8.60 -4.95
N TRP A 317 -13.63 9.00 -5.44
CA TRP A 317 -12.42 8.18 -5.35
C TRP A 317 -11.92 8.06 -3.90
N ALA A 318 -11.96 9.12 -3.11
CA ALA A 318 -11.62 9.08 -1.68
C ALA A 318 -12.43 8.03 -0.92
N VAL A 319 -13.75 8.03 -1.11
CA VAL A 319 -14.67 7.08 -0.44
C VAL A 319 -14.38 5.63 -0.83
N ARG A 320 -13.95 5.38 -2.07
CA ARG A 320 -13.65 4.03 -2.59
C ARG A 320 -12.23 3.56 -2.29
N SER A 321 -11.30 4.47 -2.04
CA SER A 321 -9.87 4.17 -1.88
C SER A 321 -9.49 3.17 -0.79
N PRO A 322 -10.24 2.98 0.32
CA PRO A 322 -9.97 1.90 1.26
C PRO A 322 -9.92 0.51 0.62
N ILE A 323 -10.71 0.28 -0.43
CA ILE A 323 -10.83 -1.04 -1.06
C ILE A 323 -9.57 -1.42 -1.84
N PRO A 324 -9.05 -0.58 -2.79
CA PRO A 324 -7.78 -0.89 -3.45
C PRO A 324 -6.61 -0.99 -2.47
N PHE A 325 -6.53 -0.17 -1.42
CA PHE A 325 -5.48 -0.31 -0.41
C PHE A 325 -5.55 -1.67 0.29
N GLN A 326 -6.73 -2.12 0.71
CA GLN A 326 -6.89 -3.45 1.31
C GLN A 326 -6.62 -4.58 0.32
N PHE A 327 -7.05 -4.46 -0.93
CA PHE A 327 -6.75 -5.46 -1.93
C PHE A 327 -5.25 -5.59 -2.21
N LEU A 328 -4.52 -4.46 -2.27
CA LEU A 328 -3.09 -4.46 -2.60
C LEU A 328 -2.20 -4.79 -1.39
N PHE A 329 -2.57 -4.36 -0.18
CA PHE A 329 -1.72 -4.40 1.01
C PHE A 329 -2.37 -5.03 2.23
N GLY A 330 -3.52 -5.68 2.08
CA GLY A 330 -4.24 -6.31 3.19
C GLY A 330 -3.42 -7.39 3.88
N LYS A 331 -3.46 -7.42 5.22
CA LYS A 331 -2.78 -8.40 6.07
C LYS A 331 -3.48 -9.76 6.08
N LEU A 332 -4.78 -9.79 5.83
CA LEU A 332 -5.50 -11.04 5.76
C LEU A 332 -5.26 -11.74 4.42
N PRO A 333 -5.00 -13.06 4.43
CA PRO A 333 -4.90 -13.80 3.18
C PRO A 333 -6.21 -13.69 2.40
N ALA A 334 -6.12 -13.50 1.09
CA ALA A 334 -7.27 -13.68 0.22
C ALA A 334 -7.67 -15.17 0.29
N PHE A 335 -8.88 -15.44 0.73
CA PHE A 335 -9.44 -16.79 0.80
C PHE A 335 -9.74 -17.32 -0.59
#